data_08820e75a648108b70f77871b9b86a25
#
_entry.id   08820e75a648108b70f77871b9b86a25
#
_cell.length_a   1.000
_cell.length_b   1.000
_cell.length_c   1.000
_cell.angle_alpha   90.00
_cell.angle_beta   90.00
_cell.angle_gamma   90.00
#
_symmetry.space_group_name_H-M   'P 1'
#
loop_
_entity.id
_entity.type
_entity.pdbx_description
1 polymer ?
#
loop_
_entity_poly.entity_id
_entity_poly.type
_entity_poly.pdbx_seq_one_letter_code
_entity_poly.pdbx_strand_id
1 'polypeptide(L)'
;MVGLVPLLTACDGVSRATHQTLHVVLVPTGRVEWLQQDFRDQLAWQPLLDNFRQIYPNVHVQLSVHQEAQLNDFLTKAKSRGLGPDLLLVRSPTAVSLLERGLVLPIPETAAVRNALSLLNPTDLSRVRTAKGIAGLPVFKEGTLACYNRTHLAQAPTSIEALQAVAASGRTIGLSVEPIGIWWTAGAFGAQHAMGPIIVGNDGGRKPDLPRDRQALRHWLRSLRAMALQNRVDVGTGPEELTRGLESGRLSWIPCYSITLQRLDRTMGKRLGVAVLPSGPSGLPSPYSSLRVWALGADSSPSQQRLALALMQLSLDPLVQREITLSTRMVLPANRNVQVPVASSGRLAVLAGAQRQFEQGTALMSLPFSADRVQRVLPIVQNVISQVMVGVLSAEQGADRLLELRPRAGAGR
;
A
#
# COMPACT_ATOMS: atom_id res chain seq x y z
N MET A 1 -53.73 16.28 65.20
CA MET A 1 -52.34 16.20 64.78
C MET A 1 -52.22 15.11 63.74
N VAL A 2 -52.12 15.51 62.46
CA VAL A 2 -52.00 14.59 61.34
C VAL A 2 -50.55 14.69 60.85
N GLY A 3 -49.80 13.61 61.03
CA GLY A 3 -48.40 13.56 60.61
C GLY A 3 -48.27 13.36 59.08
N LEU A 4 -47.63 14.29 58.39
CA LEU A 4 -47.22 14.17 56.99
C LEU A 4 -45.94 13.33 56.93
N VAL A 5 -45.99 12.17 56.23
CA VAL A 5 -44.82 11.40 55.84
C VAL A 5 -44.32 11.89 54.49
N PRO A 6 -43.05 12.31 54.31
CA PRO A 6 -42.55 12.66 52.99
C PRO A 6 -42.22 11.39 52.20
N LEU A 7 -42.82 11.23 51.03
CA LEU A 7 -42.47 10.29 50.00
C LEU A 7 -41.14 10.71 49.38
N LEU A 8 -40.07 10.03 49.73
CA LEU A 8 -38.78 10.07 48.99
C LEU A 8 -38.96 9.33 47.67
N THR A 9 -39.16 10.04 46.59
CA THR A 9 -39.01 9.51 45.24
C THR A 9 -37.58 9.25 44.96
N ALA A 10 -37.13 7.98 45.00
CA ALA A 10 -35.87 7.56 44.45
C ALA A 10 -35.90 7.76 42.92
N CYS A 11 -35.16 8.74 42.44
CA CYS A 11 -34.82 8.81 41.04
C CYS A 11 -33.88 7.64 40.70
N ASP A 12 -34.43 6.56 40.17
CA ASP A 12 -33.66 5.54 39.48
C ASP A 12 -32.94 6.22 38.32
N GLY A 13 -31.68 6.50 38.55
CA GLY A 13 -30.76 6.96 37.54
C GLY A 13 -30.56 5.89 36.48
N VAL A 14 -31.46 5.81 35.51
CA VAL A 14 -31.15 5.08 34.27
C VAL A 14 -29.89 5.72 33.70
N SER A 15 -28.76 5.08 33.95
CA SER A 15 -27.51 5.40 33.29
C SER A 15 -27.76 5.30 31.78
N ARG A 16 -28.08 6.44 31.15
CA ARG A 16 -28.12 6.52 29.69
C ARG A 16 -26.73 6.17 29.22
N ALA A 17 -26.59 4.96 28.68
CA ALA A 17 -25.40 4.56 28.00
C ALA A 17 -25.10 5.63 26.95
N THR A 18 -24.11 6.49 27.22
CA THR A 18 -23.71 7.54 26.30
C THR A 18 -23.15 6.86 25.05
N HIS A 19 -23.88 6.94 23.94
CA HIS A 19 -23.39 6.46 22.66
C HIS A 19 -22.10 7.22 22.32
N GLN A 20 -21.01 6.49 22.18
CA GLN A 20 -19.73 7.05 21.77
C GLN A 20 -19.58 6.88 20.25
N THR A 21 -19.11 7.90 19.57
CA THR A 21 -18.79 7.82 18.14
C THR A 21 -17.28 7.73 17.97
N LEU A 22 -16.83 6.76 17.19
CA LEU A 22 -15.45 6.60 16.74
C LEU A 22 -15.40 7.00 15.26
N HIS A 23 -14.77 8.13 14.94
CA HIS A 23 -14.63 8.59 13.56
C HIS A 23 -13.37 7.98 12.92
N VAL A 24 -13.55 7.16 11.89
CA VAL A 24 -12.52 6.43 11.18
C VAL A 24 -12.42 6.94 9.75
N VAL A 25 -11.25 7.42 9.36
CA VAL A 25 -10.92 7.85 8.01
C VAL A 25 -10.20 6.72 7.27
N LEU A 26 -10.74 6.36 6.12
CA LEU A 26 -10.12 5.41 5.19
C LEU A 26 -9.51 6.19 4.02
N VAL A 27 -8.22 5.96 3.76
CA VAL A 27 -7.51 6.58 2.64
C VAL A 27 -7.11 5.47 1.65
N PRO A 28 -7.87 5.28 0.56
CA PRO A 28 -7.61 4.21 -0.38
C PRO A 28 -6.31 4.42 -1.17
N THR A 29 -5.75 3.34 -1.68
CA THR A 29 -4.65 3.37 -2.65
C THR A 29 -5.25 3.56 -4.04
N GLY A 30 -5.09 4.75 -4.65
CA GLY A 30 -5.63 5.09 -5.97
C GLY A 30 -6.66 6.22 -5.94
N ARG A 31 -7.32 6.47 -7.07
CA ARG A 31 -8.33 7.54 -7.18
C ARG A 31 -9.66 7.12 -6.55
N VAL A 32 -10.20 7.98 -5.71
CA VAL A 32 -11.43 7.72 -4.93
C VAL A 32 -12.65 7.48 -5.82
N GLU A 33 -12.72 8.11 -6.99
CA GLU A 33 -13.86 8.01 -7.91
C GLU A 33 -14.19 6.56 -8.30
N TRP A 34 -13.16 5.69 -8.34
CA TRP A 34 -13.33 4.27 -8.67
C TRP A 34 -13.48 3.39 -7.45
N LEU A 35 -12.98 3.88 -6.32
CA LEU A 35 -12.99 3.14 -5.06
C LEU A 35 -14.18 3.53 -4.18
N GLN A 36 -14.87 4.66 -4.42
CA GLN A 36 -16.00 5.06 -3.60
C GLN A 36 -17.15 4.05 -3.62
N GLN A 37 -17.47 3.51 -4.77
CA GLN A 37 -18.48 2.46 -4.88
C GLN A 37 -17.95 1.14 -4.30
N ASP A 38 -16.70 0.78 -4.66
CA ASP A 38 -16.02 -0.41 -4.16
C ASP A 38 -15.72 -0.33 -2.67
N PHE A 39 -15.44 0.86 -2.12
CA PHE A 39 -15.18 1.06 -0.69
C PHE A 39 -16.45 1.09 0.17
N ARG A 40 -17.57 1.59 -0.36
CA ARG A 40 -18.87 1.48 0.30
C ARG A 40 -19.43 0.07 0.25
N ASP A 41 -19.19 -0.64 -0.85
CA ASP A 41 -19.58 -2.03 -1.06
C ASP A 41 -18.53 -3.00 -0.50
N GLN A 42 -17.37 -2.52 -0.05
CA GLN A 42 -16.31 -3.36 0.48
C GLN A 42 -16.63 -3.85 1.87
N LEU A 43 -17.30 -4.94 1.88
CA LEU A 43 -17.40 -5.94 2.94
C LEU A 43 -16.04 -6.33 3.59
N ALA A 44 -14.92 -5.81 3.09
CA ALA A 44 -13.58 -6.11 3.60
C ALA A 44 -13.40 -5.77 5.08
N TRP A 45 -13.99 -4.66 5.51
CA TRP A 45 -13.93 -4.19 6.89
C TRP A 45 -15.11 -4.66 7.73
N GLN A 46 -16.14 -5.20 7.07
CA GLN A 46 -17.36 -5.63 7.75
C GLN A 46 -17.07 -6.65 8.86
N PRO A 47 -16.23 -7.69 8.65
CA PRO A 47 -15.91 -8.62 9.72
C PRO A 47 -15.26 -7.95 10.93
N LEU A 48 -14.34 -7.00 10.72
CA LEU A 48 -13.72 -6.24 11.80
C LEU A 48 -14.76 -5.39 12.54
N LEU A 49 -15.60 -4.68 11.79
CA LEU A 49 -16.61 -3.79 12.36
C LEU A 49 -17.70 -4.57 13.12
N ASP A 50 -18.12 -5.72 12.62
CA ASP A 50 -19.12 -6.56 13.26
C ASP A 50 -18.57 -7.17 14.55
N ASN A 51 -17.35 -7.69 14.54
CA ASN A 51 -16.68 -8.15 15.75
C ASN A 51 -16.49 -7.01 16.76
N PHE A 52 -16.13 -5.81 16.30
CA PHE A 52 -15.97 -4.65 17.16
C PHE A 52 -17.30 -4.23 17.82
N ARG A 53 -18.41 -4.20 17.05
CA ARG A 53 -19.76 -3.89 17.56
C ARG A 53 -20.25 -4.91 18.59
N GLN A 54 -19.89 -6.19 18.43
CA GLN A 54 -20.23 -7.22 19.42
C GLN A 54 -19.55 -6.95 20.77
N ILE A 55 -18.28 -6.48 20.74
CA ILE A 55 -17.51 -6.18 21.95
C ILE A 55 -17.92 -4.83 22.55
N TYR A 56 -18.23 -3.85 21.69
CA TYR A 56 -18.56 -2.46 22.05
C TYR A 56 -19.91 -2.03 21.45
N PRO A 57 -21.05 -2.57 21.96
CA PRO A 57 -22.38 -2.35 21.34
C PRO A 57 -22.85 -0.89 21.40
N ASN A 58 -22.34 -0.09 22.34
CA ASN A 58 -22.69 1.32 22.50
C ASN A 58 -21.76 2.27 21.69
N VAL A 59 -20.85 1.72 20.87
CA VAL A 59 -19.95 2.53 20.03
C VAL A 59 -20.44 2.54 18.59
N HIS A 60 -20.69 3.72 18.08
CA HIS A 60 -20.96 3.94 16.67
C HIS A 60 -19.68 4.23 15.90
N VAL A 61 -19.30 3.38 14.94
CA VAL A 61 -18.16 3.62 14.06
C VAL A 61 -18.63 4.36 12.82
N GLN A 62 -18.22 5.62 12.70
CA GLN A 62 -18.49 6.45 11.54
C GLN A 62 -17.31 6.37 10.57
N LEU A 63 -17.55 5.84 9.36
CA LEU A 63 -16.54 5.74 8.31
C LEU A 63 -16.63 6.93 7.36
N SER A 64 -15.49 7.51 7.01
CA SER A 64 -15.36 8.47 5.92
C SER A 64 -14.18 8.13 5.02
N VAL A 65 -14.26 8.52 3.74
CA VAL A 65 -13.22 8.20 2.73
C VAL A 65 -12.64 9.51 2.21
N HIS A 66 -11.31 9.62 2.25
CA HIS A 66 -10.59 10.81 1.77
C HIS A 66 -9.49 10.42 0.80
N GLN A 67 -9.22 11.29 -0.18
CA GLN A 67 -8.08 11.14 -1.07
C GLN A 67 -6.79 11.48 -0.35
N GLU A 68 -5.72 10.73 -0.62
CA GLU A 68 -4.42 10.97 0.00
C GLU A 68 -3.86 12.37 -0.30
N ALA A 69 -4.07 12.86 -1.52
CA ALA A 69 -3.63 14.20 -1.92
C ALA A 69 -4.30 15.33 -1.12
N GLN A 70 -5.52 15.12 -0.63
CA GLN A 70 -6.30 16.10 0.14
C GLN A 70 -6.21 15.90 1.66
N LEU A 71 -5.58 14.82 2.10
CA LEU A 71 -5.60 14.38 3.49
C LEU A 71 -4.95 15.42 4.42
N ASN A 72 -3.81 15.98 4.06
CA ASN A 72 -3.10 16.96 4.86
C ASN A 72 -3.94 18.21 5.12
N ASP A 73 -4.57 18.75 4.07
CA ASP A 73 -5.41 19.94 4.17
C ASP A 73 -6.67 19.65 5.00
N PHE A 74 -7.27 18.48 4.78
CA PHE A 74 -8.41 18.02 5.56
C PHE A 74 -8.06 17.94 7.05
N LEU A 75 -6.98 17.24 7.42
CA LEU A 75 -6.57 17.06 8.80
C LEU A 75 -6.15 18.38 9.46
N THR A 76 -5.46 19.26 8.76
CA THR A 76 -5.07 20.57 9.27
C THR A 76 -6.31 21.43 9.60
N LYS A 77 -7.29 21.46 8.70
CA LYS A 77 -8.56 22.15 8.91
C LYS A 77 -9.41 21.52 10.03
N ALA A 78 -9.44 20.19 10.10
CA ALA A 78 -10.16 19.47 11.13
C ALA A 78 -9.54 19.73 12.51
N LYS A 79 -8.21 19.66 12.62
CA LYS A 79 -7.45 19.92 13.84
C LYS A 79 -7.71 21.34 14.37
N SER A 80 -7.72 22.37 13.51
CA SER A 80 -7.98 23.76 13.93
C SER A 80 -9.38 23.95 14.54
N ARG A 81 -10.30 22.98 14.35
CA ARG A 81 -11.67 22.99 14.88
C ARG A 81 -11.90 21.97 15.99
N GLY A 82 -10.89 21.17 16.35
CA GLY A 82 -11.03 20.06 17.29
C GLY A 82 -11.96 18.93 16.79
N LEU A 83 -12.06 18.76 15.46
CA LEU A 83 -12.95 17.80 14.78
C LEU A 83 -12.17 16.75 13.97
N GLY A 84 -10.91 16.48 14.35
CA GLY A 84 -10.11 15.47 13.70
C GLY A 84 -10.68 14.06 13.86
N PRO A 85 -10.31 13.13 12.96
CA PRO A 85 -10.70 11.73 13.09
C PRO A 85 -9.96 11.07 14.25
N ASP A 86 -10.56 10.01 14.81
CA ASP A 86 -9.95 9.22 15.89
C ASP A 86 -8.93 8.22 15.35
N LEU A 87 -9.19 7.70 14.16
CA LEU A 87 -8.40 6.65 13.55
C LEU A 87 -8.31 6.84 12.04
N LEU A 88 -7.14 6.59 11.47
CA LEU A 88 -6.91 6.70 10.04
C LEU A 88 -6.29 5.40 9.52
N LEU A 89 -6.86 4.83 8.46
CA LEU A 89 -6.22 3.76 7.70
C LEU A 89 -5.49 4.37 6.50
N VAL A 90 -4.18 4.43 6.59
CA VAL A 90 -3.31 5.08 5.60
C VAL A 90 -2.17 4.16 5.17
N ARG A 91 -1.38 4.58 4.18
CA ARG A 91 -0.11 3.92 3.86
C ARG A 91 0.95 4.28 4.90
N SER A 92 1.90 3.38 5.13
CA SER A 92 2.97 3.61 6.12
C SER A 92 3.75 4.92 5.89
N PRO A 93 4.11 5.34 4.65
CA PRO A 93 4.77 6.63 4.44
C PRO A 93 3.91 7.83 4.84
N THR A 94 2.62 7.73 4.58
CA THR A 94 1.65 8.77 4.95
C THR A 94 1.55 8.90 6.46
N ALA A 95 1.43 7.77 7.19
CA ALA A 95 1.41 7.78 8.64
C ALA A 95 2.67 8.45 9.24
N VAL A 96 3.85 8.12 8.70
CA VAL A 96 5.13 8.75 9.12
C VAL A 96 5.10 10.25 8.90
N SER A 97 4.69 10.72 7.72
CA SER A 97 4.59 12.15 7.41
C SER A 97 3.58 12.86 8.32
N LEU A 98 2.44 12.25 8.60
CA LEU A 98 1.42 12.81 9.49
C LEU A 98 1.93 12.92 10.94
N LEU A 99 2.69 11.93 11.43
CA LEU A 99 3.30 11.96 12.75
C LEU A 99 4.35 13.07 12.85
N GLU A 100 5.19 13.23 11.83
CA GLU A 100 6.19 14.31 11.80
C GLU A 100 5.55 15.69 11.86
N ARG A 101 4.39 15.86 11.23
CA ARG A 101 3.59 17.10 11.23
C ARG A 101 2.70 17.26 12.47
N GLY A 102 2.63 16.27 13.36
CA GLY A 102 1.77 16.30 14.55
C GLY A 102 0.27 16.22 14.23
N LEU A 103 -0.09 15.66 13.08
CA LEU A 103 -1.49 15.44 12.67
C LEU A 103 -2.03 14.09 13.15
N VAL A 104 -1.15 13.19 13.59
CA VAL A 104 -1.46 11.95 14.30
C VAL A 104 -0.56 11.82 15.51
N LEU A 105 -0.96 11.00 16.47
CA LEU A 105 -0.18 10.69 17.68
C LEU A 105 0.72 9.47 17.43
N PRO A 106 1.85 9.37 18.14
CA PRO A 106 2.59 8.11 18.19
C PRO A 106 1.74 7.05 18.90
N ILE A 107 1.84 5.81 18.43
CA ILE A 107 1.18 4.68 19.10
C ILE A 107 1.77 4.51 20.51
N PRO A 108 0.95 4.51 21.58
CA PRO A 108 1.45 4.46 22.96
C PRO A 108 2.05 3.09 23.29
N GLU A 109 3.11 3.06 24.08
CA GLU A 109 3.83 1.85 24.47
C GLU A 109 3.16 1.12 25.66
N THR A 110 1.88 0.75 25.53
CA THR A 110 1.19 -0.06 26.54
C THR A 110 1.57 -1.55 26.42
N ALA A 111 1.31 -2.35 27.45
CA ALA A 111 1.53 -3.80 27.42
C ALA A 111 0.74 -4.45 26.25
N ALA A 112 -0.52 -4.07 26.06
CA ALA A 112 -1.38 -4.58 25.00
C ALA A 112 -0.85 -4.21 23.60
N VAL A 113 -0.33 -2.97 23.42
CA VAL A 113 0.30 -2.57 22.17
C VAL A 113 1.61 -3.31 21.94
N ARG A 114 2.46 -3.49 22.95
CA ARG A 114 3.69 -4.30 22.79
C ARG A 114 3.38 -5.73 22.36
N ASN A 115 2.34 -6.34 22.91
CA ASN A 115 1.88 -7.67 22.46
C ASN A 115 1.43 -7.63 20.99
N ALA A 116 0.64 -6.63 20.56
CA ALA A 116 0.23 -6.46 19.18
C ALA A 116 1.45 -6.29 18.24
N LEU A 117 2.45 -5.48 18.64
CA LEU A 117 3.67 -5.27 17.86
C LEU A 117 4.51 -6.55 17.72
N SER A 118 4.49 -7.44 18.72
CA SER A 118 5.21 -8.73 18.66
C SER A 118 4.64 -9.71 17.63
N LEU A 119 3.40 -9.49 17.18
CA LEU A 119 2.76 -10.27 16.11
C LEU A 119 3.20 -9.84 14.70
N LEU A 120 3.89 -8.73 14.58
CA LEU A 120 4.24 -8.12 13.30
C LEU A 120 5.66 -8.49 12.86
N ASN A 121 5.90 -8.39 11.55
CA ASN A 121 7.23 -8.60 11.00
C ASN A 121 8.15 -7.40 11.35
N PRO A 122 9.38 -7.61 11.84
CA PRO A 122 10.32 -6.52 12.11
C PRO A 122 10.54 -5.57 10.92
N THR A 123 10.56 -6.10 9.70
CA THR A 123 10.66 -5.30 8.47
C THR A 123 9.46 -4.38 8.28
N ASP A 124 8.24 -4.83 8.60
CA ASP A 124 7.05 -3.99 8.50
C ASP A 124 7.06 -2.90 9.60
N LEU A 125 7.51 -3.24 10.81
CA LEU A 125 7.65 -2.29 11.90
C LEU A 125 8.70 -1.20 11.59
N SER A 126 9.81 -1.53 10.93
CA SER A 126 10.83 -0.55 10.55
C SER A 126 10.28 0.55 9.63
N ARG A 127 9.22 0.27 8.87
CA ARG A 127 8.55 1.23 7.96
C ARG A 127 7.69 2.28 8.66
N VAL A 128 7.38 2.08 9.93
CA VAL A 128 6.52 2.99 10.72
C VAL A 128 7.25 3.54 11.95
N ARG A 129 8.47 3.09 12.23
CA ARG A 129 9.27 3.55 13.36
C ARG A 129 10.00 4.84 12.99
N THR A 130 9.85 5.86 13.83
CA THR A 130 10.49 7.17 13.69
C THR A 130 11.17 7.57 14.99
N ALA A 131 11.90 8.69 15.00
CA ALA A 131 12.44 9.27 16.21
C ALA A 131 11.35 9.75 17.21
N LYS A 132 10.14 10.04 16.69
CA LYS A 132 8.97 10.45 17.51
C LYS A 132 8.14 9.27 18.01
N GLY A 133 8.52 8.02 17.68
CA GLY A 133 7.78 6.83 18.05
C GLY A 133 7.23 6.07 16.85
N ILE A 134 6.23 5.22 17.07
CA ILE A 134 5.60 4.40 16.04
C ILE A 134 4.43 5.18 15.43
N ALA A 135 4.49 5.47 14.11
CA ALA A 135 3.53 6.29 13.40
C ALA A 135 2.18 5.60 13.16
N GLY A 136 2.13 4.28 13.24
CA GLY A 136 0.90 3.51 13.06
C GLY A 136 1.12 2.02 13.21
N LEU A 137 0.02 1.29 13.42
CA LEU A 137 0.02 -0.17 13.59
C LEU A 137 -0.21 -0.85 12.23
N PRO A 138 0.77 -1.59 11.66
CA PRO A 138 0.59 -2.35 10.43
C PRO A 138 -0.56 -3.34 10.48
N VAL A 139 -1.37 -3.40 9.43
CA VAL A 139 -2.56 -4.27 9.38
C VAL A 139 -2.60 -5.15 8.13
N PHE A 140 -2.27 -4.62 6.95
CA PHE A 140 -2.28 -5.37 5.70
C PHE A 140 -1.15 -4.98 4.77
N LYS A 141 -0.79 -5.92 3.88
CA LYS A 141 0.10 -5.70 2.74
C LYS A 141 -0.66 -5.83 1.44
N GLU A 142 -0.41 -4.90 0.56
CA GLU A 142 -0.89 -4.85 -0.82
C GLU A 142 0.32 -4.81 -1.75
N GLY A 143 0.18 -5.27 -2.98
CA GLY A 143 1.31 -5.21 -3.90
C GLY A 143 0.91 -5.38 -5.36
N THR A 144 1.91 -5.24 -6.24
CA THR A 144 1.73 -5.42 -7.67
C THR A 144 1.90 -6.88 -8.05
N LEU A 145 0.96 -7.36 -8.84
CA LEU A 145 0.89 -8.71 -9.42
C LEU A 145 0.86 -8.61 -10.94
N ALA A 146 0.80 -9.75 -11.62
CA ALA A 146 0.50 -9.85 -13.03
C ALA A 146 -0.97 -10.20 -13.24
N CYS A 147 -1.69 -9.40 -14.04
CA CYS A 147 -3.03 -9.70 -14.52
C CYS A 147 -3.01 -9.99 -16.02
N TYR A 148 -3.73 -11.02 -16.47
CA TYR A 148 -3.76 -11.37 -17.89
C TYR A 148 -5.13 -11.88 -18.31
N ASN A 149 -5.40 -11.79 -19.61
CA ASN A 149 -6.62 -12.32 -20.20
C ASN A 149 -6.42 -13.78 -20.61
N ARG A 150 -7.12 -14.72 -19.96
CA ARG A 150 -7.03 -16.15 -20.20
C ARG A 150 -7.51 -16.58 -21.58
N THR A 151 -8.32 -15.75 -22.28
CA THR A 151 -8.70 -16.01 -23.66
C THR A 151 -7.58 -15.72 -24.66
N HIS A 152 -6.59 -14.91 -24.24
CA HIS A 152 -5.42 -14.58 -25.05
C HIS A 152 -4.20 -15.41 -24.66
N LEU A 153 -4.05 -15.73 -23.39
CA LEU A 153 -2.89 -16.43 -22.82
C LEU A 153 -3.38 -17.60 -21.95
N ALA A 154 -3.02 -18.82 -22.32
CA ALA A 154 -3.35 -20.01 -21.53
C ALA A 154 -2.68 -19.99 -20.15
N GLN A 155 -1.47 -19.43 -20.08
CA GLN A 155 -0.66 -19.28 -18.84
C GLN A 155 0.01 -17.91 -18.80
N ALA A 156 0.30 -17.44 -17.58
CA ALA A 156 1.07 -16.21 -17.40
C ALA A 156 2.55 -16.45 -17.76
N PRO A 157 3.22 -15.45 -18.39
CA PRO A 157 4.67 -15.48 -18.55
C PRO A 157 5.37 -15.43 -17.18
N THR A 158 6.36 -16.31 -16.98
CA THR A 158 7.11 -16.42 -15.72
C THR A 158 8.46 -15.69 -15.76
N SER A 159 8.92 -15.31 -16.96
CA SER A 159 10.14 -14.51 -17.15
C SER A 159 9.88 -13.33 -18.08
N ILE A 160 10.78 -12.36 -18.07
CA ILE A 160 10.71 -11.20 -18.99
C ILE A 160 10.86 -11.65 -20.44
N GLU A 161 11.70 -12.66 -20.72
CA GLU A 161 11.86 -13.22 -22.05
C GLU A 161 10.55 -13.88 -22.53
N ALA A 162 9.85 -14.61 -21.65
CA ALA A 162 8.53 -15.17 -21.96
C ALA A 162 7.50 -14.05 -22.19
N LEU A 163 7.56 -12.95 -21.41
CA LEU A 163 6.67 -11.80 -21.62
C LEU A 163 6.95 -11.12 -22.98
N GLN A 164 8.20 -10.97 -23.37
CA GLN A 164 8.58 -10.46 -24.69
C GLN A 164 8.14 -11.39 -25.81
N ALA A 165 8.20 -12.72 -25.62
CA ALA A 165 7.69 -13.69 -26.59
C ALA A 165 6.17 -13.57 -26.76
N VAL A 166 5.41 -13.23 -25.72
CA VAL A 166 3.98 -12.90 -25.81
C VAL A 166 3.76 -11.72 -26.75
N ALA A 167 4.53 -10.64 -26.63
CA ALA A 167 4.43 -9.49 -27.54
C ALA A 167 4.82 -9.89 -28.97
N ALA A 168 5.89 -10.66 -29.17
CA ALA A 168 6.33 -11.15 -30.47
C ALA A 168 5.30 -12.05 -31.16
N SER A 169 4.47 -12.77 -30.38
CA SER A 169 3.35 -13.59 -30.91
C SER A 169 2.13 -12.77 -31.36
N GLY A 170 2.21 -11.43 -31.31
CA GLY A 170 1.13 -10.53 -31.72
C GLY A 170 0.13 -10.17 -30.62
N ARG A 171 0.38 -10.57 -29.37
CA ARG A 171 -0.44 -10.22 -28.21
C ARG A 171 0.07 -8.94 -27.54
N THR A 172 -0.81 -7.97 -27.33
CA THR A 172 -0.41 -6.69 -26.76
C THR A 172 -0.23 -6.79 -25.25
N ILE A 173 0.95 -6.40 -24.75
CA ILE A 173 1.24 -6.28 -23.32
C ILE A 173 1.24 -4.82 -22.91
N GLY A 174 0.82 -4.50 -21.68
CA GLY A 174 0.83 -3.14 -21.13
C GLY A 174 1.95 -2.96 -20.12
N LEU A 175 2.66 -1.84 -20.22
CA LEU A 175 3.62 -1.36 -19.22
C LEU A 175 3.20 0.04 -18.77
N SER A 176 3.52 0.42 -17.54
CA SER A 176 3.28 1.77 -17.04
C SER A 176 4.57 2.56 -16.99
N VAL A 177 4.53 3.85 -17.32
CA VAL A 177 5.65 4.77 -17.11
C VAL A 177 5.70 5.32 -15.69
N GLU A 178 4.66 5.09 -14.87
CA GLU A 178 4.69 5.50 -13.48
C GLU A 178 5.75 4.70 -12.72
N PRO A 179 6.59 5.36 -11.88
CA PRO A 179 7.66 4.69 -11.14
C PRO A 179 7.16 3.48 -10.37
N ILE A 180 6.01 3.60 -9.71
CA ILE A 180 5.40 2.51 -8.95
C ILE A 180 5.01 1.34 -9.85
N GLY A 181 4.47 1.62 -11.05
CA GLY A 181 4.05 0.61 -12.03
C GLY A 181 5.18 -0.10 -12.76
N ILE A 182 6.34 0.58 -12.97
CA ILE A 182 7.49 0.02 -13.68
C ILE A 182 8.57 -0.54 -12.75
N TRP A 183 8.50 -0.24 -11.47
CA TRP A 183 9.55 -0.50 -10.50
C TRP A 183 9.87 -1.98 -10.28
N TRP A 184 8.91 -2.85 -10.48
CA TRP A 184 9.14 -4.28 -10.39
C TRP A 184 10.26 -4.75 -11.34
N THR A 185 10.45 -4.07 -12.47
CA THR A 185 11.51 -4.37 -13.44
C THR A 185 12.90 -4.04 -12.90
N ALA A 186 13.03 -3.08 -11.97
CA ALA A 186 14.32 -2.72 -11.40
C ALA A 186 14.97 -3.92 -10.67
N GLY A 187 14.19 -4.74 -9.95
CA GLY A 187 14.66 -5.99 -9.38
C GLY A 187 15.03 -7.02 -10.42
N ALA A 188 14.15 -7.20 -11.40
CA ALA A 188 14.37 -8.15 -12.49
C ALA A 188 15.66 -7.87 -13.30
N PHE A 189 16.07 -6.61 -13.39
CA PHE A 189 17.30 -6.18 -14.06
C PHE A 189 18.43 -5.74 -13.11
N GLY A 190 18.31 -5.99 -11.80
CA GLY A 190 19.38 -5.75 -10.83
C GLY A 190 19.64 -4.30 -10.44
N ALA A 191 18.75 -3.35 -10.81
CA ALA A 191 18.90 -1.92 -10.51
C ALA A 191 18.26 -1.47 -9.19
N GLN A 192 17.60 -2.36 -8.48
CA GLN A 192 16.85 -2.02 -7.27
C GLN A 192 17.69 -1.32 -6.19
N HIS A 193 18.96 -1.73 -6.01
CA HIS A 193 19.78 -1.11 -4.97
C HIS A 193 20.26 0.29 -5.33
N ALA A 194 20.36 0.62 -6.61
CA ALA A 194 20.69 1.96 -7.06
C ALA A 194 19.47 2.89 -6.90
N MET A 195 18.27 2.37 -7.19
CA MET A 195 17.02 3.16 -7.14
C MET A 195 16.58 3.53 -5.72
N GLY A 196 16.78 2.65 -4.74
CA GLY A 196 16.42 2.93 -3.35
C GLY A 196 17.00 4.25 -2.85
N PRO A 197 18.33 4.40 -2.79
CA PRO A 197 18.98 5.63 -2.35
C PRO A 197 18.59 6.88 -3.15
N ILE A 198 18.37 6.75 -4.46
CA ILE A 198 17.94 7.85 -5.32
C ILE A 198 16.61 8.41 -4.81
N ILE A 199 15.65 7.56 -4.52
CA ILE A 199 14.31 7.98 -4.15
C ILE A 199 14.19 8.37 -2.70
N VAL A 200 14.70 7.50 -1.80
CA VAL A 200 14.59 7.71 -0.37
C VAL A 200 15.59 8.75 0.13
N GLY A 201 16.72 8.89 -0.58
CA GLY A 201 17.78 9.81 -0.20
C GLY A 201 18.69 9.30 0.91
N ASN A 202 18.67 8.01 1.18
CA ASN A 202 19.44 7.38 2.24
C ASN A 202 20.00 6.04 1.75
N ASP A 203 21.29 5.81 1.95
CA ASP A 203 21.99 4.60 1.55
C ASP A 203 21.88 3.45 2.58
N GLY A 204 21.18 3.67 3.69
CA GLY A 204 21.07 2.68 4.78
C GLY A 204 22.43 2.33 5.40
N GLY A 205 23.39 3.28 5.43
CA GLY A 205 24.76 3.07 5.93
C GLY A 205 25.68 2.33 4.93
N ARG A 206 25.23 2.01 3.72
CA ARG A 206 26.06 1.39 2.69
C ARG A 206 26.94 2.44 2.01
N LYS A 207 28.21 2.12 1.77
CA LYS A 207 29.05 2.96 0.92
C LYS A 207 28.51 2.96 -0.51
N PRO A 208 28.35 4.15 -1.14
CA PRO A 208 27.95 4.23 -2.54
C PRO A 208 28.97 3.53 -3.45
N ASP A 209 28.50 2.64 -4.30
CA ASP A 209 29.27 2.06 -5.40
C ASP A 209 28.75 2.66 -6.71
N LEU A 210 29.15 3.90 -6.98
CA LEU A 210 28.65 4.66 -8.14
C LEU A 210 28.90 3.97 -9.47
N PRO A 211 30.08 3.35 -9.75
CA PRO A 211 30.31 2.58 -10.98
C PRO A 211 29.30 1.43 -11.16
N ARG A 212 29.10 0.63 -10.11
CA ARG A 212 28.16 -0.50 -10.11
C ARG A 212 26.72 -0.02 -10.25
N ASP A 213 26.33 1.00 -9.50
CA ASP A 213 24.97 1.57 -9.56
C ASP A 213 24.70 2.14 -10.96
N ARG A 214 25.65 2.86 -11.55
CA ARG A 214 25.55 3.37 -12.92
C ARG A 214 25.39 2.26 -13.95
N GLN A 215 26.16 1.19 -13.83
CA GLN A 215 26.07 0.04 -14.74
C GLN A 215 24.69 -0.64 -14.62
N ALA A 216 24.20 -0.84 -13.41
CA ALA A 216 22.89 -1.46 -13.16
C ALA A 216 21.75 -0.61 -13.72
N LEU A 217 21.78 0.71 -13.49
CA LEU A 217 20.79 1.66 -14.05
C LEU A 217 20.81 1.67 -15.58
N ARG A 218 22.01 1.70 -16.21
CA ARG A 218 22.15 1.63 -17.67
C ARG A 218 21.56 0.34 -18.22
N HIS A 219 21.85 -0.79 -17.61
CA HIS A 219 21.32 -2.07 -18.04
C HIS A 219 19.79 -2.09 -17.96
N TRP A 220 19.23 -1.67 -16.82
CA TRP A 220 17.79 -1.57 -16.63
C TRP A 220 17.13 -0.64 -17.67
N LEU A 221 17.64 0.57 -17.83
CA LEU A 221 17.07 1.56 -18.76
C LEU A 221 17.15 1.13 -20.22
N ARG A 222 18.25 0.47 -20.64
CA ARG A 222 18.35 -0.15 -21.97
C ARG A 222 17.30 -1.24 -22.17
N SER A 223 17.09 -2.07 -21.17
CA SER A 223 16.11 -3.13 -21.22
C SER A 223 14.68 -2.58 -21.29
N LEU A 224 14.37 -1.52 -20.53
CA LEU A 224 13.08 -0.84 -20.62
C LEU A 224 12.83 -0.25 -22.01
N ARG A 225 13.84 0.42 -22.58
CA ARG A 225 13.75 0.96 -23.94
C ARG A 225 13.56 -0.15 -24.96
N ALA A 226 14.34 -1.22 -24.87
CA ALA A 226 14.20 -2.36 -25.78
C ALA A 226 12.81 -3.00 -25.71
N MET A 227 12.23 -3.09 -24.51
CA MET A 227 10.85 -3.56 -24.33
C MET A 227 9.84 -2.57 -24.93
N ALA A 228 9.98 -1.28 -24.68
CA ALA A 228 9.04 -0.24 -25.17
C ALA A 228 9.03 -0.10 -26.70
N LEU A 229 10.14 -0.43 -27.36
CA LEU A 229 10.27 -0.37 -28.83
C LEU A 229 9.71 -1.63 -29.53
N GLN A 230 9.35 -2.67 -28.80
CA GLN A 230 8.77 -3.86 -29.42
C GLN A 230 7.36 -3.56 -29.92
N ASN A 231 7.04 -4.08 -31.11
CA ASN A 231 5.66 -4.12 -31.56
C ASN A 231 4.80 -4.86 -30.51
N ARG A 232 3.59 -4.33 -30.27
CA ARG A 232 2.67 -4.91 -29.27
C ARG A 232 3.07 -4.71 -27.81
N VAL A 233 3.95 -3.77 -27.52
CA VAL A 233 4.13 -3.24 -26.17
C VAL A 233 3.47 -1.87 -26.10
N ASP A 234 2.41 -1.77 -25.29
CA ASP A 234 1.68 -0.52 -25.07
C ASP A 234 2.18 0.11 -23.76
N VAL A 235 2.71 1.30 -23.85
CA VAL A 235 3.25 2.03 -22.70
C VAL A 235 2.22 3.04 -22.24
N GLY A 236 1.40 2.65 -21.28
CA GLY A 236 0.35 3.50 -20.73
C GLY A 236 0.86 4.51 -19.71
N THR A 237 0.09 5.58 -19.52
CA THR A 237 0.41 6.65 -18.58
C THR A 237 0.20 6.25 -17.12
N GLY A 238 -0.63 5.22 -16.85
CA GLY A 238 -0.87 4.80 -15.48
C GLY A 238 -1.67 3.49 -15.36
N PRO A 239 -1.81 3.00 -14.12
CA PRO A 239 -2.43 1.70 -13.84
C PRO A 239 -3.88 1.60 -14.31
N GLU A 240 -4.61 2.72 -14.32
CA GLU A 240 -6.02 2.72 -14.75
C GLU A 240 -6.18 2.50 -16.25
N GLU A 241 -5.34 3.14 -17.04
CA GLU A 241 -5.35 2.93 -18.48
C GLU A 241 -5.05 1.48 -18.83
N LEU A 242 -4.05 0.89 -18.13
CA LEU A 242 -3.73 -0.52 -18.27
C LEU A 242 -4.91 -1.42 -17.85
N THR A 243 -5.55 -1.12 -16.73
CA THR A 243 -6.71 -1.88 -16.23
C THR A 243 -7.84 -1.87 -17.25
N ARG A 244 -8.22 -0.68 -17.77
CA ARG A 244 -9.24 -0.55 -18.83
C ARG A 244 -8.83 -1.28 -20.12
N GLY A 245 -7.56 -1.24 -20.48
CA GLY A 245 -7.04 -1.97 -21.64
C GLY A 245 -7.18 -3.50 -21.49
N LEU A 246 -6.98 -4.02 -20.26
CA LEU A 246 -7.17 -5.44 -19.98
C LEU A 246 -8.66 -5.82 -19.97
N GLU A 247 -9.50 -5.00 -19.32
CA GLU A 247 -10.97 -5.20 -19.25
C GLU A 247 -11.61 -5.25 -20.63
N SER A 248 -11.21 -4.35 -21.52
CA SER A 248 -11.70 -4.30 -22.91
C SER A 248 -11.12 -5.40 -23.83
N GLY A 249 -10.10 -6.13 -23.37
CA GLY A 249 -9.39 -7.11 -24.18
C GLY A 249 -8.35 -6.51 -25.16
N ARG A 250 -8.11 -5.20 -25.14
CA ARG A 250 -7.05 -4.54 -25.92
C ARG A 250 -5.67 -5.01 -25.46
N LEU A 251 -5.50 -5.21 -24.14
CA LEU A 251 -4.28 -5.74 -23.56
C LEU A 251 -4.46 -7.20 -23.15
N SER A 252 -3.42 -7.98 -23.30
CA SER A 252 -3.39 -9.39 -22.94
C SER A 252 -2.75 -9.65 -21.59
N TRP A 253 -1.85 -8.76 -21.17
CA TRP A 253 -1.13 -8.82 -19.89
C TRP A 253 -0.77 -7.42 -19.40
N ILE A 254 -0.85 -7.19 -18.08
CA ILE A 254 -0.48 -5.94 -17.40
C ILE A 254 0.11 -6.21 -16.02
N PRO A 255 0.99 -5.37 -15.46
CA PRO A 255 1.18 -5.28 -14.02
C PRO A 255 -0.09 -4.66 -13.41
N CYS A 256 -0.64 -5.26 -12.38
CA CYS A 256 -1.88 -4.82 -11.74
C CYS A 256 -1.72 -4.77 -10.21
N TYR A 257 -2.38 -3.81 -9.55
CA TYR A 257 -2.40 -3.79 -8.09
C TYR A 257 -3.39 -4.81 -7.54
N SER A 258 -3.02 -5.47 -6.45
CA SER A 258 -3.88 -6.48 -5.82
C SER A 258 -5.26 -5.92 -5.42
N ILE A 259 -5.34 -4.63 -5.08
CA ILE A 259 -6.61 -3.95 -4.75
C ILE A 259 -7.56 -3.80 -5.95
N THR A 260 -7.06 -3.87 -7.19
CA THR A 260 -7.91 -3.79 -8.39
C THR A 260 -8.54 -5.13 -8.77
N LEU A 261 -8.13 -6.22 -8.12
CA LEU A 261 -8.56 -7.58 -8.46
C LEU A 261 -10.07 -7.78 -8.34
N GLN A 262 -10.73 -7.15 -7.36
CA GLN A 262 -12.17 -7.28 -7.19
C GLN A 262 -12.94 -6.65 -8.36
N ARG A 263 -12.50 -5.46 -8.81
CA ARG A 263 -13.06 -4.82 -10.01
C ARG A 263 -12.84 -5.69 -11.24
N LEU A 264 -11.61 -6.16 -11.46
CA LEU A 264 -11.27 -7.02 -12.58
C LEU A 264 -12.06 -8.33 -12.57
N ASP A 265 -12.35 -8.90 -11.40
CA ASP A 265 -13.21 -10.07 -11.28
C ASP A 265 -14.63 -9.80 -11.74
N ARG A 266 -15.21 -8.66 -11.33
CA ARG A 266 -16.59 -8.30 -11.72
C ARG A 266 -16.70 -8.09 -13.23
N THR A 267 -15.67 -7.47 -13.84
CA THR A 267 -15.72 -7.12 -15.27
C THR A 267 -15.26 -8.25 -16.19
N MET A 268 -14.30 -9.05 -15.76
CA MET A 268 -13.70 -10.09 -16.60
C MET A 268 -14.14 -11.53 -16.23
N GLY A 269 -14.51 -11.77 -14.98
CA GLY A 269 -14.93 -13.08 -14.48
C GLY A 269 -13.88 -14.16 -14.75
N LYS A 270 -14.29 -15.26 -15.40
CA LYS A 270 -13.40 -16.39 -15.74
C LYS A 270 -12.26 -16.04 -16.71
N ARG A 271 -12.38 -14.92 -17.43
CA ARG A 271 -11.32 -14.43 -18.33
C ARG A 271 -10.11 -13.87 -17.60
N LEU A 272 -10.27 -13.48 -16.32
CA LEU A 272 -9.16 -12.94 -15.53
C LEU A 272 -8.22 -14.05 -15.08
N GLY A 273 -6.95 -13.93 -15.48
CA GLY A 273 -5.84 -14.67 -14.89
C GLY A 273 -5.02 -13.75 -13.99
N VAL A 274 -4.55 -14.27 -12.86
CA VAL A 274 -3.67 -13.57 -11.93
C VAL A 274 -2.45 -14.46 -11.68
N ALA A 275 -1.26 -13.84 -11.65
CA ALA A 275 -0.01 -14.54 -11.40
C ALA A 275 0.98 -13.62 -10.66
N VAL A 276 2.08 -14.18 -10.20
CA VAL A 276 3.24 -13.40 -9.77
C VAL A 276 3.88 -12.69 -10.97
N LEU A 277 4.58 -11.59 -10.72
CA LEU A 277 5.30 -10.89 -11.77
C LEU A 277 6.45 -11.74 -12.33
N PRO A 278 6.77 -11.60 -13.63
CA PRO A 278 7.84 -12.38 -14.25
C PRO A 278 9.22 -12.00 -13.70
N SER A 279 10.07 -13.00 -13.51
CA SER A 279 11.47 -12.82 -13.14
C SER A 279 12.29 -12.31 -14.34
N GLY A 280 13.40 -11.67 -14.07
CA GLY A 280 14.33 -11.20 -15.09
C GLY A 280 15.70 -11.86 -15.00
N PRO A 281 16.63 -11.47 -15.88
CA PRO A 281 17.97 -12.07 -15.95
C PRO A 281 18.80 -11.84 -14.68
N SER A 282 18.48 -10.83 -13.88
CA SER A 282 19.19 -10.53 -12.63
C SER A 282 18.50 -11.05 -11.38
N GLY A 283 17.30 -11.64 -11.49
CA GLY A 283 16.59 -12.24 -10.37
C GLY A 283 15.11 -11.92 -10.32
N LEU A 284 14.56 -11.94 -9.09
CA LEU A 284 13.15 -11.68 -8.85
C LEU A 284 12.78 -10.21 -9.08
N PRO A 285 11.57 -9.94 -9.53
CA PRO A 285 11.05 -8.57 -9.60
C PRO A 285 10.97 -7.95 -8.20
N SER A 286 11.06 -6.61 -8.15
CA SER A 286 10.91 -5.81 -6.93
C SER A 286 9.68 -4.91 -7.00
N PRO A 287 8.46 -5.47 -6.97
CA PRO A 287 7.25 -4.68 -7.12
C PRO A 287 7.06 -3.70 -5.97
N TYR A 288 6.35 -2.61 -6.24
CA TYR A 288 5.85 -1.78 -5.17
C TYR A 288 4.92 -2.60 -4.27
N SER A 289 5.18 -2.54 -2.96
CA SER A 289 4.30 -3.08 -1.94
C SER A 289 3.90 -1.98 -0.96
N SER A 290 2.60 -1.87 -0.69
CA SER A 290 2.05 -0.93 0.28
C SER A 290 1.79 -1.65 1.59
N LEU A 291 2.24 -1.05 2.69
CA LEU A 291 1.88 -1.45 4.04
C LEU A 291 0.77 -0.51 4.53
N ARG A 292 -0.40 -1.07 4.78
CA ARG A 292 -1.54 -0.34 5.34
C ARG A 292 -1.42 -0.33 6.86
N VAL A 293 -1.61 0.84 7.45
CA VAL A 293 -1.43 1.04 8.89
C VAL A 293 -2.58 1.85 9.47
N TRP A 294 -2.95 1.52 10.69
CA TRP A 294 -3.80 2.36 11.51
C TRP A 294 -2.96 3.43 12.20
N ALA A 295 -3.28 4.69 11.98
CA ALA A 295 -2.68 5.83 12.67
C ALA A 295 -3.69 6.47 13.63
N LEU A 296 -3.23 6.87 14.83
CA LEU A 296 -4.06 7.41 15.90
C LEU A 296 -4.25 8.92 15.69
N GLY A 297 -5.48 9.40 15.62
CA GLY A 297 -5.80 10.81 15.43
C GLY A 297 -5.30 11.70 16.59
N ALA A 298 -4.89 12.93 16.25
CA ALA A 298 -4.29 13.84 17.22
C ALA A 298 -5.33 14.52 18.15
N ASP A 299 -6.60 14.60 17.72
CA ASP A 299 -7.63 15.37 18.41
C ASP A 299 -8.60 14.49 19.22
N SER A 300 -8.33 13.17 19.29
CA SER A 300 -9.18 12.22 20.00
C SER A 300 -9.15 12.43 21.51
N SER A 301 -10.30 12.38 22.15
CA SER A 301 -10.40 12.33 23.61
C SER A 301 -9.76 11.03 24.17
N PRO A 302 -9.37 11.00 25.45
CA PRO A 302 -8.80 9.78 26.04
C PRO A 302 -9.71 8.54 25.94
N SER A 303 -11.03 8.70 25.94
CA SER A 303 -11.98 7.61 25.73
C SER A 303 -11.98 7.12 24.28
N GLN A 304 -11.98 8.03 23.31
CA GLN A 304 -11.88 7.69 21.89
C GLN A 304 -10.54 7.05 21.55
N GLN A 305 -9.43 7.53 22.13
CA GLN A 305 -8.12 6.88 21.95
C GLN A 305 -8.12 5.43 22.43
N ARG A 306 -8.74 5.13 23.58
CA ARG A 306 -8.87 3.74 24.06
C ARG A 306 -9.66 2.87 23.08
N LEU A 307 -10.77 3.38 22.54
CA LEU A 307 -11.59 2.67 21.55
C LEU A 307 -10.84 2.48 20.22
N ALA A 308 -10.12 3.51 19.76
CA ALA A 308 -9.28 3.43 18.57
C ALA A 308 -8.19 2.36 18.72
N LEU A 309 -7.50 2.33 19.85
CA LEU A 309 -6.50 1.30 20.16
C LEU A 309 -7.11 -0.11 20.25
N ALA A 310 -8.33 -0.23 20.80
CA ALA A 310 -9.04 -1.51 20.83
C ALA A 310 -9.37 -2.01 19.42
N LEU A 311 -9.84 -1.12 18.54
CA LEU A 311 -10.10 -1.46 17.11
C LEU A 311 -8.82 -1.85 16.36
N MET A 312 -7.73 -1.11 16.59
CA MET A 312 -6.41 -1.45 16.04
C MET A 312 -5.95 -2.85 16.46
N GLN A 313 -6.07 -3.18 17.75
CA GLN A 313 -5.66 -4.48 18.29
C GLN A 313 -6.53 -5.61 17.73
N LEU A 314 -7.86 -5.41 17.70
CA LEU A 314 -8.79 -6.36 17.12
C LEU A 314 -8.48 -6.62 15.65
N SER A 315 -8.03 -5.60 14.91
CA SER A 315 -7.64 -5.76 13.51
C SER A 315 -6.42 -6.67 13.29
N LEU A 316 -5.65 -6.95 14.34
CA LEU A 316 -4.53 -7.90 14.31
C LEU A 316 -4.90 -9.29 14.87
N ASP A 317 -6.13 -9.46 15.34
CA ASP A 317 -6.59 -10.80 15.75
C ASP A 317 -6.45 -11.77 14.57
N PRO A 318 -5.88 -12.99 14.80
CA PRO A 318 -5.63 -13.94 13.72
C PRO A 318 -6.90 -14.36 12.97
N LEU A 319 -8.04 -14.50 13.64
CA LEU A 319 -9.30 -14.88 13.00
C LEU A 319 -9.83 -13.74 12.14
N VAL A 320 -9.81 -12.51 12.66
CA VAL A 320 -10.23 -11.31 11.93
C VAL A 320 -9.36 -11.10 10.69
N GLN A 321 -8.04 -11.20 10.82
CA GLN A 321 -7.12 -11.06 9.67
C GLN A 321 -7.32 -12.16 8.62
N ARG A 322 -7.52 -13.40 9.07
CA ARG A 322 -7.81 -14.51 8.17
C ARG A 322 -9.13 -14.29 7.43
N GLU A 323 -10.17 -13.86 8.13
CA GLU A 323 -11.49 -13.59 7.53
C GLU A 323 -11.42 -12.47 6.50
N ILE A 324 -10.76 -11.35 6.80
CA ILE A 324 -10.54 -10.25 5.85
C ILE A 324 -9.72 -10.74 4.64
N THR A 325 -8.69 -11.53 4.85
CA THR A 325 -7.88 -12.08 3.75
C THR A 325 -8.72 -13.00 2.85
N LEU A 326 -9.59 -13.83 3.42
CA LEU A 326 -10.48 -14.72 2.69
C LEU A 326 -11.57 -13.97 1.93
N SER A 327 -12.19 -12.98 2.54
CA SER A 327 -13.30 -12.21 1.95
C SER A 327 -12.81 -11.31 0.81
N THR A 328 -11.67 -10.64 1.00
CA THR A 328 -11.13 -9.72 -0.01
C THR A 328 -10.34 -10.41 -1.11
N ARG A 329 -9.51 -11.40 -0.76
CA ARG A 329 -8.54 -12.05 -1.67
C ARG A 329 -7.62 -11.06 -2.38
N MET A 330 -7.36 -9.90 -1.74
CA MET A 330 -6.58 -8.78 -2.31
C MET A 330 -5.39 -8.39 -1.43
N VAL A 331 -5.43 -8.75 -0.15
CA VAL A 331 -4.43 -8.33 0.84
C VAL A 331 -3.81 -9.52 1.55
N LEU A 332 -2.57 -9.35 1.99
CA LEU A 332 -1.89 -10.27 2.89
C LEU A 332 -1.98 -9.72 4.33
N PRO A 333 -2.13 -10.60 5.33
CA PRO A 333 -2.15 -10.20 6.73
C PRO A 333 -0.80 -9.63 7.15
N ALA A 334 -0.81 -8.63 8.06
CA ALA A 334 0.41 -8.14 8.69
C ALA A 334 0.83 -9.01 9.89
N ASN A 335 -0.11 -9.67 10.54
CA ASN A 335 0.19 -10.62 11.61
C ASN A 335 0.90 -11.86 11.03
N ARG A 336 2.17 -12.05 11.40
CA ARG A 336 3.04 -13.12 10.89
C ARG A 336 2.57 -14.53 11.26
N ASN A 337 1.71 -14.65 12.27
CA ASN A 337 1.17 -15.93 12.72
C ASN A 337 -0.07 -16.37 11.95
N VAL A 338 -0.59 -15.51 11.06
CA VAL A 338 -1.75 -15.83 10.21
C VAL A 338 -1.27 -16.56 8.96
N GLN A 339 -1.64 -17.82 8.86
CA GLN A 339 -1.42 -18.58 7.63
C GLN A 339 -2.45 -18.21 6.58
N VAL A 340 -1.97 -17.77 5.41
CA VAL A 340 -2.84 -17.49 4.25
C VAL A 340 -3.44 -18.82 3.76
N PRO A 341 -4.77 -18.96 3.67
CA PRO A 341 -5.42 -20.22 3.28
C PRO A 341 -5.33 -20.45 1.76
N VAL A 342 -4.14 -20.78 1.28
CA VAL A 342 -3.82 -20.94 -0.16
C VAL A 342 -4.65 -22.04 -0.83
N ALA A 343 -5.05 -23.07 -0.10
CA ALA A 343 -5.86 -24.17 -0.65
C ALA A 343 -7.29 -23.74 -0.99
N SER A 344 -7.81 -22.67 -0.38
CA SER A 344 -9.19 -22.20 -0.58
C SER A 344 -9.36 -21.32 -1.82
N SER A 345 -8.29 -20.80 -2.39
CA SER A 345 -8.34 -19.88 -3.53
C SER A 345 -7.02 -19.81 -4.27
N GLY A 346 -7.03 -20.08 -5.58
CA GLY A 346 -5.85 -19.90 -6.44
C GLY A 346 -5.31 -18.48 -6.41
N ARG A 347 -6.16 -17.47 -6.15
CA ARG A 347 -5.74 -16.08 -5.99
C ARG A 347 -4.94 -15.86 -4.70
N LEU A 348 -5.36 -16.46 -3.59
CA LEU A 348 -4.61 -16.42 -2.33
C LEU A 348 -3.27 -17.15 -2.47
N ALA A 349 -3.23 -18.24 -3.25
CA ALA A 349 -1.97 -18.92 -3.57
C ALA A 349 -1.01 -17.99 -4.34
N VAL A 350 -1.51 -17.22 -5.32
CA VAL A 350 -0.70 -16.22 -6.04
C VAL A 350 -0.22 -15.10 -5.11
N LEU A 351 -1.09 -14.54 -4.27
CA LEU A 351 -0.71 -13.50 -3.31
C LEU A 351 0.37 -13.99 -2.34
N ALA A 352 0.19 -15.18 -1.78
CA ALA A 352 1.19 -15.79 -0.91
C ALA A 352 2.51 -16.07 -1.64
N GLY A 353 2.45 -16.54 -2.88
CA GLY A 353 3.62 -16.73 -3.75
C GLY A 353 4.35 -15.42 -4.08
N ALA A 354 3.62 -14.30 -4.16
CA ALA A 354 4.19 -12.98 -4.39
C ALA A 354 4.86 -12.36 -3.15
N GLN A 355 4.71 -12.95 -1.96
CA GLN A 355 5.25 -12.37 -0.73
C GLN A 355 6.75 -12.08 -0.82
N ARG A 356 7.55 -13.01 -1.36
CA ARG A 356 9.01 -12.80 -1.56
C ARG A 356 9.30 -11.60 -2.48
N GLN A 357 8.50 -11.43 -3.54
CA GLN A 357 8.62 -10.28 -4.44
C GLN A 357 8.27 -8.98 -3.71
N PHE A 358 7.22 -8.99 -2.88
CA PHE A 358 6.84 -7.84 -2.04
C PHE A 358 7.92 -7.48 -1.03
N GLU A 359 8.59 -8.46 -0.43
CA GLU A 359 9.70 -8.24 0.49
C GLU A 359 10.89 -7.59 -0.22
N GLN A 360 11.21 -8.00 -1.45
CA GLN A 360 12.25 -7.36 -2.26
C GLN A 360 11.88 -5.92 -2.64
N GLY A 361 10.65 -5.68 -3.05
CA GLY A 361 10.14 -4.33 -3.32
C GLY A 361 10.12 -3.46 -2.07
N THR A 362 9.77 -4.05 -0.92
CA THR A 362 9.78 -3.38 0.39
C THR A 362 11.17 -2.95 0.81
N ALA A 363 12.23 -3.72 0.49
CA ALA A 363 13.60 -3.37 0.83
C ALA A 363 14.02 -1.99 0.27
N LEU A 364 13.44 -1.57 -0.87
CA LEU A 364 13.64 -0.22 -1.42
C LEU A 364 13.00 0.88 -0.58
N MET A 365 11.89 0.58 0.10
CA MET A 365 11.08 1.53 0.87
C MET A 365 11.28 1.39 2.39
N SER A 366 12.17 0.49 2.83
CA SER A 366 12.45 0.23 4.26
C SER A 366 13.44 1.20 4.87
N LEU A 367 14.12 2.01 4.04
CA LEU A 367 15.06 3.01 4.53
C LEU A 367 14.29 4.20 5.11
N PRO A 368 14.80 4.83 6.19
CA PRO A 368 14.23 6.08 6.68
C PRO A 368 14.16 7.09 5.54
N PHE A 369 13.00 7.67 5.30
CA PHE A 369 12.81 8.61 4.19
C PHE A 369 11.94 9.80 4.58
N SER A 370 12.18 10.92 3.92
CA SER A 370 11.28 12.07 3.96
C SER A 370 10.19 11.91 2.91
N ALA A 371 8.92 11.96 3.33
CA ALA A 371 7.79 11.92 2.40
C ALA A 371 7.86 13.06 1.38
N ASP A 372 8.29 14.26 1.81
CA ASP A 372 8.46 15.42 0.95
C ASP A 372 9.53 15.18 -0.14
N ARG A 373 10.60 14.46 0.21
CA ARG A 373 11.60 14.07 -0.78
C ARG A 373 11.02 13.10 -1.82
N VAL A 374 10.33 12.08 -1.38
CA VAL A 374 9.72 11.10 -2.27
C VAL A 374 8.75 11.79 -3.23
N GLN A 375 7.91 12.69 -2.74
CA GLN A 375 6.99 13.46 -3.57
C GLN A 375 7.72 14.33 -4.62
N ARG A 376 8.87 14.91 -4.28
CA ARG A 376 9.65 15.72 -5.24
C ARG A 376 10.40 14.87 -6.26
N VAL A 377 10.96 13.74 -5.84
CA VAL A 377 11.88 12.95 -6.67
C VAL A 377 11.13 12.00 -7.62
N LEU A 378 9.99 11.44 -7.20
CA LEU A 378 9.25 10.50 -8.04
C LEU A 378 8.86 11.06 -9.43
N PRO A 379 8.32 12.28 -9.57
CA PRO A 379 8.00 12.83 -10.89
C PRO A 379 9.23 13.01 -11.77
N ILE A 380 10.38 13.36 -11.18
CA ILE A 380 11.63 13.51 -11.93
C ILE A 380 12.11 12.15 -12.44
N VAL A 381 12.09 11.14 -11.58
CA VAL A 381 12.43 9.75 -11.95
C VAL A 381 11.51 9.25 -13.07
N GLN A 382 10.20 9.48 -12.96
CA GLN A 382 9.23 9.13 -13.99
C GLN A 382 9.56 9.78 -15.34
N ASN A 383 9.86 11.08 -15.31
CA ASN A 383 10.20 11.81 -16.52
C ASN A 383 11.47 11.26 -17.19
N VAL A 384 12.53 10.96 -16.40
CA VAL A 384 13.77 10.35 -16.92
C VAL A 384 13.48 8.98 -17.56
N ILE A 385 12.73 8.10 -16.86
CA ILE A 385 12.36 6.78 -17.39
C ILE A 385 11.57 6.93 -18.69
N SER A 386 10.57 7.80 -18.72
CA SER A 386 9.74 8.05 -19.91
C SER A 386 10.59 8.52 -21.08
N GLN A 387 11.49 9.50 -20.87
CA GLN A 387 12.37 10.03 -21.91
C GLN A 387 13.31 8.95 -22.48
N VAL A 388 13.80 8.03 -21.64
CA VAL A 388 14.60 6.90 -22.11
C VAL A 388 13.74 5.91 -22.91
N MET A 389 12.55 5.57 -22.43
CA MET A 389 11.67 4.60 -23.10
C MET A 389 11.26 5.08 -24.50
N VAL A 390 10.98 6.38 -24.67
CA VAL A 390 10.64 6.97 -25.98
C VAL A 390 11.85 7.39 -26.80
N GLY A 391 13.07 7.27 -26.27
CA GLY A 391 14.32 7.52 -26.99
C GLY A 391 14.79 8.96 -27.03
N VAL A 392 14.21 9.85 -26.24
CA VAL A 392 14.68 11.26 -26.07
C VAL A 392 16.02 11.31 -25.32
N LEU A 393 16.21 10.41 -24.35
CA LEU A 393 17.48 10.21 -23.66
C LEU A 393 18.07 8.84 -23.99
N SER A 394 19.39 8.75 -24.04
CA SER A 394 20.06 7.46 -24.02
C SER A 394 19.98 6.84 -22.60
N ALA A 395 20.17 5.53 -22.50
CA ALA A 395 20.20 4.86 -21.20
C ALA A 395 21.34 5.37 -20.30
N GLU A 396 22.47 5.78 -20.92
CA GLU A 396 23.61 6.39 -20.25
C GLU A 396 23.24 7.74 -19.64
N GLN A 397 22.66 8.62 -20.45
CA GLN A 397 22.18 9.93 -20.00
C GLN A 397 21.12 9.79 -18.92
N GLY A 398 20.20 8.85 -19.08
CA GLY A 398 19.17 8.55 -18.06
C GLY A 398 19.78 8.09 -16.75
N ALA A 399 20.75 7.17 -16.78
CA ALA A 399 21.44 6.68 -15.58
C ALA A 399 22.19 7.81 -14.86
N ASP A 400 22.89 8.67 -15.60
CA ASP A 400 23.63 9.80 -15.01
C ASP A 400 22.64 10.80 -14.35
N ARG A 401 21.52 11.15 -15.02
CA ARG A 401 20.48 12.00 -14.43
C ARG A 401 19.83 11.41 -13.19
N LEU A 402 19.61 10.10 -13.16
CA LEU A 402 19.08 9.45 -11.96
C LEU A 402 20.09 9.50 -10.82
N LEU A 403 21.38 9.30 -11.07
CA LEU A 403 22.43 9.37 -10.05
C LEU A 403 22.62 10.78 -9.49
N GLU A 404 22.40 11.85 -10.28
CA GLU A 404 22.43 13.24 -9.83
C GLU A 404 21.36 13.53 -8.75
N LEU A 405 20.26 12.77 -8.73
CA LEU A 405 19.22 12.87 -7.70
C LEU A 405 19.63 12.29 -6.35
N ARG A 406 20.71 11.52 -6.30
CA ARG A 406 21.22 10.94 -5.06
C ARG A 406 21.81 12.07 -4.18
N PRO A 407 21.49 12.12 -2.86
CA PRO A 407 22.11 13.09 -1.98
C PRO A 407 23.62 12.92 -1.98
N ARG A 408 24.33 14.05 -1.93
CA ARG A 408 25.78 14.01 -1.74
C ARG A 408 26.07 13.50 -0.34
N ALA A 409 27.07 12.63 -0.20
CA ALA A 409 27.52 12.16 1.09
C ALA A 409 27.91 13.38 1.96
N GLY A 410 27.21 13.57 3.07
CA GLY A 410 27.44 14.69 4.00
C GLY A 410 26.37 15.79 4.04
N ALA A 411 25.34 15.77 3.21
CA ALA A 411 24.27 16.78 3.19
C ALA A 411 23.13 16.55 4.22
N GLY A 412 23.29 15.63 5.14
CA GLY A 412 22.30 15.26 6.16
C GLY A 412 22.95 15.02 7.51
N ARG A 413 23.36 16.09 8.21
CA ARG A 413 23.52 16.12 9.65
C ARG A 413 22.61 17.17 10.24
#